data_64c104ce8b867a09519583137c1ab0af
#
_entry.id   64c104ce8b867a09519583137c1ab0af
#
_cell.length_a   1.000
_cell.length_b   1.000
_cell.length_c   1.000
_cell.angle_alpha   90.00
_cell.angle_beta   90.00
_cell.angle_gamma   90.00
#
_symmetry.space_group_name_H-M   'P 1'
#
loop_
_entity.id
_entity.type
_entity.pdbx_description
1 polymer ?
#
loop_
_entity_poly.entity_id
_entity_poly.type
_entity_poly.pdbx_seq_one_letter_code
_entity_poly.pdbx_strand_id
1 'polypeptide(L)'
;ALTNYITGIGYDCDGNSSDLFKKNWPADLHLIGKDIIRFHTIYWPIFLMALDLPLPKQVFGHPWLIQSDGKMSKSKGNVLYADELVDFFGVDAVRYFVLHEMPYDNDGIISWELLVERMNSDLANTLGNLVNRTISMSNKYFDGLVCDKGVNEPVDDELKAVVTSTVSRVEAKMEDLRVADA
;
A
#
# COMPACT_ATOMS: atom_id res chain seq x y z
N ALA A 1 9.07 -24.31 0.52
CA ALA A 1 8.45 -23.00 0.81
C ALA A 1 7.27 -22.72 -0.10
N LEU A 2 7.39 -22.88 -1.44
CA LEU A 2 6.31 -22.56 -2.38
C LEU A 2 5.02 -23.37 -2.13
N THR A 3 5.14 -24.65 -1.87
CA THR A 3 3.98 -25.52 -1.58
C THR A 3 3.18 -25.07 -0.36
N ASN A 4 3.79 -24.27 0.54
CA ASN A 4 3.11 -23.74 1.71
C ASN A 4 1.87 -22.90 1.37
N TYR A 5 1.85 -22.26 0.19
CA TYR A 5 0.68 -21.49 -0.26
C TYR A 5 -0.58 -22.34 -0.38
N ILE A 6 -0.45 -23.58 -0.82
CA ILE A 6 -1.58 -24.49 -0.96
C ILE A 6 -1.75 -25.40 0.26
N THR A 7 -0.67 -25.92 0.84
CA THR A 7 -0.77 -26.80 2.02
C THR A 7 -1.27 -26.04 3.26
N GLY A 8 -0.88 -24.76 3.42
CA GLY A 8 -1.33 -23.91 4.52
C GLY A 8 -2.84 -23.64 4.52
N ILE A 9 -3.49 -23.71 3.38
CA ILE A 9 -4.94 -23.57 3.24
C ILE A 9 -5.66 -24.91 3.06
N GLY A 10 -4.95 -26.03 3.21
CA GLY A 10 -5.53 -27.37 3.28
C GLY A 10 -5.69 -28.09 1.94
N TYR A 11 -4.75 -27.89 1.00
CA TYR A 11 -4.63 -28.73 -0.18
C TYR A 11 -4.30 -30.16 0.21
N ASP A 12 -5.00 -31.13 -0.39
CA ASP A 12 -4.77 -32.55 -0.24
C ASP A 12 -4.71 -33.20 -1.62
N CYS A 13 -3.61 -33.93 -1.87
CA CYS A 13 -3.36 -34.62 -3.14
C CYS A 13 -4.31 -35.83 -3.36
N ASP A 14 -4.92 -36.37 -2.29
CA ASP A 14 -5.87 -37.50 -2.36
C ASP A 14 -7.31 -37.01 -2.63
N GLY A 15 -7.49 -35.72 -2.94
CA GLY A 15 -8.77 -35.14 -3.35
C GLY A 15 -9.66 -34.64 -2.19
N ASN A 16 -9.18 -34.68 -0.95
CA ASN A 16 -9.91 -34.26 0.24
C ASN A 16 -9.56 -32.85 0.67
N SER A 17 -9.19 -31.99 -0.29
CA SER A 17 -8.83 -30.60 -0.01
C SER A 17 -9.95 -29.86 0.73
N SER A 18 -9.54 -28.99 1.67
CA SER A 18 -10.43 -28.24 2.54
C SER A 18 -11.31 -27.24 1.77
N ASP A 19 -12.39 -26.78 2.41
CA ASP A 19 -13.22 -25.69 1.86
C ASP A 19 -12.46 -24.37 1.78
N LEU A 20 -11.47 -24.16 2.66
CA LEU A 20 -10.61 -22.99 2.62
C LEU A 20 -9.76 -22.97 1.34
N PHE A 21 -9.20 -24.14 0.94
CA PHE A 21 -8.49 -24.28 -0.33
C PHE A 21 -9.42 -24.01 -1.52
N LYS A 22 -10.56 -24.68 -1.56
CA LYS A 22 -11.53 -24.54 -2.67
C LYS A 22 -12.02 -23.08 -2.86
N LYS A 23 -12.12 -22.33 -1.76
CA LYS A 23 -12.55 -20.92 -1.78
C LYS A 23 -11.44 -19.96 -2.23
N ASN A 24 -10.18 -20.21 -1.82
CA ASN A 24 -9.11 -19.25 -1.95
C ASN A 24 -8.06 -19.60 -3.02
N TRP A 25 -8.17 -20.76 -3.64
CA TRP A 25 -7.29 -21.13 -4.74
C TRP A 25 -8.05 -21.16 -6.07
N PRO A 26 -7.53 -20.59 -7.17
CA PRO A 26 -6.21 -19.94 -7.30
C PRO A 26 -6.14 -18.58 -6.60
N ALA A 27 -4.91 -18.19 -6.20
CA ALA A 27 -4.65 -16.87 -5.66
C ALA A 27 -4.89 -15.80 -6.72
N ASP A 28 -5.53 -14.69 -6.34
CA ASP A 28 -5.70 -13.54 -7.24
C ASP A 28 -4.36 -12.83 -7.47
N LEU A 29 -3.56 -12.68 -6.40
CA LEU A 29 -2.27 -12.01 -6.45
C LEU A 29 -1.25 -12.70 -5.54
N HIS A 30 -0.06 -12.98 -6.05
CA HIS A 30 1.15 -13.18 -5.25
C HIS A 30 1.93 -11.87 -5.20
N LEU A 31 1.85 -11.18 -4.06
CA LEU A 31 2.62 -9.98 -3.77
C LEU A 31 3.89 -10.37 -3.02
N ILE A 32 5.04 -10.22 -3.65
CA ILE A 32 6.31 -10.75 -3.17
C ILE A 32 7.46 -9.73 -3.35
N GLY A 33 8.56 -9.91 -2.64
CA GLY A 33 9.78 -9.17 -2.92
C GLY A 33 10.39 -9.56 -4.27
N LYS A 34 10.97 -8.59 -4.98
CA LYS A 34 11.58 -8.81 -6.31
C LYS A 34 12.70 -9.87 -6.33
N ASP A 35 13.32 -10.13 -5.20
CA ASP A 35 14.41 -11.10 -5.04
C ASP A 35 13.96 -12.56 -5.23
N ILE A 36 12.67 -12.84 -5.01
CA ILE A 36 12.10 -14.19 -5.16
C ILE A 36 11.17 -14.32 -6.36
N ILE A 37 11.19 -13.35 -7.28
CA ILE A 37 10.30 -13.37 -8.45
C ILE A 37 10.48 -14.61 -9.33
N ARG A 38 11.72 -15.07 -9.52
CA ARG A 38 12.03 -16.27 -10.29
C ARG A 38 11.33 -17.52 -9.73
N PHE A 39 11.26 -17.64 -8.41
CA PHE A 39 10.61 -18.78 -7.75
C PHE A 39 9.11 -18.78 -8.01
N HIS A 40 8.48 -17.61 -8.07
CA HIS A 40 7.04 -17.46 -8.22
C HIS A 40 6.57 -17.40 -9.68
N THR A 41 7.44 -17.03 -10.61
CA THR A 41 7.08 -16.90 -12.03
C THR A 41 7.57 -18.08 -12.90
N ILE A 42 8.53 -18.87 -12.41
CA ILE A 42 9.06 -20.04 -13.15
C ILE A 42 8.76 -21.34 -12.38
N TYR A 43 9.35 -21.51 -11.19
CA TYR A 43 9.27 -22.80 -10.49
C TYR A 43 7.88 -23.07 -9.93
N TRP A 44 7.21 -22.09 -9.39
CA TRP A 44 5.87 -22.25 -8.83
C TRP A 44 4.83 -22.63 -9.88
N PRO A 45 4.73 -21.97 -11.03
CA PRO A 45 3.88 -22.44 -12.12
C PRO A 45 4.17 -23.88 -12.56
N ILE A 46 5.45 -24.27 -12.68
CA ILE A 46 5.82 -25.64 -13.02
C ILE A 46 5.27 -26.64 -12.01
N PHE A 47 5.38 -26.38 -10.71
CA PHE A 47 4.85 -27.24 -9.67
C PHE A 47 3.33 -27.35 -9.74
N LEU A 48 2.64 -26.22 -9.93
CA LEU A 48 1.18 -26.21 -10.05
C LEU A 48 0.69 -26.99 -11.28
N MET A 49 1.37 -26.79 -12.42
CA MET A 49 1.07 -27.56 -13.64
C MET A 49 1.30 -29.06 -13.45
N ALA A 50 2.35 -29.46 -12.75
CA ALA A 50 2.63 -30.85 -12.43
C ALA A 50 1.59 -31.47 -11.46
N LEU A 51 0.91 -30.66 -10.68
CA LEU A 51 -0.17 -31.04 -9.77
C LEU A 51 -1.56 -30.93 -10.40
N ASP A 52 -1.63 -30.50 -11.66
CA ASP A 52 -2.88 -30.20 -12.37
C ASP A 52 -3.74 -29.15 -11.67
N LEU A 53 -3.08 -28.16 -11.06
CA LEU A 53 -3.72 -27.05 -10.35
C LEU A 53 -3.71 -25.77 -11.17
N PRO A 54 -4.77 -24.94 -11.04
CA PRO A 54 -4.80 -23.63 -11.71
C PRO A 54 -3.70 -22.70 -11.19
N LEU A 55 -3.17 -21.88 -12.10
CA LEU A 55 -2.13 -20.90 -11.79
C LEU A 55 -2.71 -19.67 -11.07
N PRO A 56 -1.92 -18.95 -10.25
CA PRO A 56 -2.28 -17.63 -9.75
C PRO A 56 -2.60 -16.67 -10.90
N LYS A 57 -3.53 -15.75 -10.69
CA LYS A 57 -3.94 -14.79 -11.73
C LYS A 57 -2.85 -13.76 -12.01
N GLN A 58 -2.13 -13.33 -10.97
CA GLN A 58 -1.06 -12.33 -11.06
C GLN A 58 0.06 -12.61 -10.08
N VAL A 59 1.28 -12.28 -10.46
CA VAL A 59 2.46 -12.22 -9.58
C VAL A 59 3.06 -10.82 -9.71
N PHE A 60 3.23 -10.13 -8.59
CA PHE A 60 3.87 -8.83 -8.53
C PHE A 60 5.07 -8.85 -7.59
N GLY A 61 6.23 -8.49 -8.12
CA GLY A 61 7.47 -8.36 -7.35
C GLY A 61 7.72 -6.91 -6.96
N HIS A 62 7.43 -6.54 -5.71
CA HIS A 62 7.64 -5.18 -5.24
C HIS A 62 9.13 -4.87 -5.03
N PRO A 63 9.55 -3.58 -5.17
CA PRO A 63 10.89 -3.13 -4.87
C PRO A 63 11.26 -3.28 -3.39
N TRP A 64 12.51 -3.05 -3.06
CA TRP A 64 12.98 -3.04 -1.67
C TRP A 64 12.85 -1.65 -1.06
N LEU A 65 12.71 -1.61 0.27
CA LEU A 65 13.04 -0.46 1.08
C LEU A 65 14.49 -0.62 1.55
N ILE A 66 15.34 0.33 1.18
CA ILE A 66 16.75 0.33 1.50
C ILE A 66 17.13 1.58 2.28
N GLN A 67 18.23 1.54 3.00
CA GLN A 67 18.82 2.76 3.57
C GLN A 67 19.75 3.44 2.57
N SER A 68 20.14 4.68 2.86
CA SER A 68 21.07 5.44 2.01
C SER A 68 22.41 4.76 1.79
N ASP A 69 22.83 3.90 2.73
CA ASP A 69 24.05 3.07 2.65
C ASP A 69 23.79 1.68 2.01
N GLY A 70 22.59 1.45 1.50
CA GLY A 70 22.19 0.25 0.79
C GLY A 70 21.26 -0.69 1.57
N LYS A 71 21.33 -1.98 1.26
CA LYS A 71 20.45 -2.99 1.84
C LYS A 71 20.64 -3.12 3.34
N MET A 72 19.53 -3.09 4.08
CA MET A 72 19.51 -3.35 5.52
C MET A 72 20.02 -4.75 5.84
N SER A 73 20.84 -4.87 6.86
CA SER A 73 21.39 -6.13 7.31
C SER A 73 21.61 -6.14 8.84
N LYS A 74 21.17 -7.20 9.49
CA LYS A 74 21.38 -7.39 10.94
C LYS A 74 22.86 -7.33 11.33
N SER A 75 23.75 -7.84 10.46
CA SER A 75 25.20 -7.83 10.71
C SER A 75 25.83 -6.44 10.61
N LYS A 76 25.20 -5.51 9.90
CA LYS A 76 25.61 -4.10 9.81
C LYS A 76 25.00 -3.23 10.91
N GLY A 77 23.97 -3.73 11.62
CA GLY A 77 23.28 -2.96 12.64
C GLY A 77 22.43 -1.81 12.10
N ASN A 78 22.14 -1.80 10.79
CA ASN A 78 21.39 -0.73 10.11
C ASN A 78 19.94 -1.14 9.81
N VAL A 79 19.35 -2.04 10.59
CA VAL A 79 17.95 -2.45 10.43
C VAL A 79 17.06 -1.48 11.18
N LEU A 80 16.04 -0.94 10.48
CA LEU A 80 14.93 -0.23 11.11
C LEU A 80 13.79 -1.23 11.34
N TYR A 81 13.37 -1.36 12.59
CA TYR A 81 12.28 -2.26 12.95
C TYR A 81 10.94 -1.51 12.94
N ALA A 82 9.92 -2.16 12.38
CA ALA A 82 8.60 -1.53 12.22
C ALA A 82 7.94 -1.21 13.56
N ASP A 83 8.13 -2.01 14.59
CA ASP A 83 7.65 -1.79 15.95
C ASP A 83 8.29 -0.53 16.58
N GLU A 84 9.60 -0.34 16.46
CA GLU A 84 10.30 0.86 16.92
C GLU A 84 9.77 2.13 16.22
N LEU A 85 9.53 2.05 14.91
CA LEU A 85 8.98 3.16 14.14
C LEU A 85 7.55 3.47 14.57
N VAL A 86 6.73 2.45 14.80
CA VAL A 86 5.34 2.61 15.26
C VAL A 86 5.27 3.18 16.67
N ASP A 87 6.14 2.74 17.57
CA ASP A 87 6.21 3.26 18.94
C ASP A 87 6.56 4.75 18.98
N PHE A 88 7.40 5.21 18.04
CA PHE A 88 7.82 6.61 17.97
C PHE A 88 6.87 7.52 17.17
N PHE A 89 6.44 7.08 15.97
CA PHE A 89 5.67 7.90 15.03
C PHE A 89 4.17 7.63 15.05
N GLY A 90 3.74 6.52 15.61
CA GLY A 90 2.37 6.03 15.51
C GLY A 90 2.13 5.20 14.22
N VAL A 91 1.17 4.30 14.29
CA VAL A 91 0.90 3.32 13.22
C VAL A 91 0.48 3.99 11.90
N ASP A 92 -0.34 5.03 11.97
CA ASP A 92 -0.87 5.70 10.76
C ASP A 92 0.22 6.42 9.97
N ALA A 93 1.14 7.11 10.67
CA ALA A 93 2.26 7.79 10.05
C ALA A 93 3.23 6.81 9.38
N VAL A 94 3.53 5.68 10.02
CA VAL A 94 4.39 4.63 9.44
C VAL A 94 3.72 3.98 8.24
N ARG A 95 2.43 3.70 8.30
CA ARG A 95 1.67 3.16 7.15
C ARG A 95 1.65 4.14 5.97
N TYR A 96 1.37 5.42 6.24
CA TYR A 96 1.43 6.45 5.20
C TYR A 96 2.81 6.48 4.55
N PHE A 97 3.87 6.54 5.36
CA PHE A 97 5.24 6.58 4.86
C PHE A 97 5.58 5.39 3.96
N VAL A 98 5.29 4.18 4.42
CA VAL A 98 5.60 2.96 3.65
C VAL A 98 4.87 2.94 2.31
N LEU A 99 3.60 3.33 2.28
CA LEU A 99 2.83 3.38 1.04
C LEU A 99 3.31 4.50 0.11
N HIS A 100 3.65 5.66 0.66
CA HIS A 100 4.12 6.83 -0.10
C HIS A 100 5.52 6.61 -0.68
N GLU A 101 6.45 6.01 0.08
CA GLU A 101 7.84 5.80 -0.34
C GLU A 101 8.09 4.45 -1.04
N MET A 102 7.04 3.70 -1.37
CA MET A 102 7.14 2.49 -2.19
C MET A 102 6.94 2.85 -3.67
N PRO A 103 7.99 3.28 -4.40
CA PRO A 103 7.86 3.60 -5.80
C PRO A 103 7.54 2.34 -6.62
N TYR A 104 6.91 2.52 -7.78
CA TYR A 104 6.50 1.40 -8.63
C TYR A 104 7.70 0.67 -9.25
N ASP A 105 8.68 1.43 -9.74
CA ASP A 105 9.77 0.90 -10.59
C ASP A 105 11.12 0.76 -9.90
N ASN A 106 11.34 1.43 -8.77
CA ASN A 106 12.65 1.54 -8.13
C ASN A 106 12.59 1.19 -6.65
N ASP A 107 13.74 0.92 -6.04
CA ASP A 107 13.84 0.75 -4.60
C ASP A 107 13.53 2.07 -3.88
N GLY A 108 12.73 1.98 -2.83
CA GLY A 108 12.42 3.09 -1.95
C GLY A 108 13.50 3.30 -0.89
N ILE A 109 13.65 4.52 -0.42
CA ILE A 109 14.58 4.85 0.66
C ILE A 109 13.78 5.00 1.96
N ILE A 110 14.30 4.41 3.05
CA ILE A 110 13.78 4.60 4.39
C ILE A 110 14.85 5.15 5.31
N SER A 111 14.56 6.27 5.98
CA SER A 111 15.41 6.84 7.02
C SER A 111 14.56 7.58 8.05
N TRP A 112 15.12 7.82 9.24
CA TRP A 112 14.46 8.61 10.27
C TRP A 112 14.17 10.05 9.79
N GLU A 113 15.12 10.65 9.10
CA GLU A 113 15.01 12.02 8.57
C GLU A 113 13.86 12.12 7.56
N LEU A 114 13.75 11.13 6.67
CA LEU A 114 12.70 11.12 5.66
C LEU A 114 11.31 10.88 6.28
N LEU A 115 11.22 10.03 7.31
CA LEU A 115 9.97 9.88 8.08
C LEU A 115 9.54 11.20 8.72
N VAL A 116 10.46 11.91 9.40
CA VAL A 116 10.19 13.22 9.99
C VAL A 116 9.78 14.24 8.93
N GLU A 117 10.45 14.23 7.77
CA GLU A 117 10.12 15.12 6.65
C GLU A 117 8.69 14.88 6.15
N ARG A 118 8.31 13.62 5.90
CA ARG A 118 6.94 13.28 5.44
C ARG A 118 5.88 13.65 6.45
N MET A 119 6.12 13.40 7.73
CA MET A 119 5.18 13.81 8.78
C MET A 119 4.97 15.31 8.81
N ASN A 120 6.05 16.09 8.72
CA ASN A 120 5.96 17.54 8.76
C ASN A 120 5.40 18.13 7.47
N SER A 121 5.88 17.71 6.30
CA SER A 121 5.48 18.26 5.01
C SER A 121 4.08 17.82 4.61
N ASP A 122 3.83 16.54 4.61
CA ASP A 122 2.63 15.98 4.02
C ASP A 122 1.47 15.93 5.01
N LEU A 123 1.70 15.36 6.20
CA LEU A 123 0.63 15.20 7.18
C LEU A 123 0.35 16.48 7.94
N ALA A 124 1.36 17.17 8.48
CA ALA A 124 1.15 18.38 9.26
C ALA A 124 0.92 19.63 8.37
N ASN A 125 1.86 19.93 7.47
CA ASN A 125 1.80 21.18 6.71
C ASN A 125 0.85 21.13 5.52
N THR A 126 0.63 19.97 4.89
CA THR A 126 -0.32 19.87 3.78
C THR A 126 -1.70 19.51 4.28
N LEU A 127 -1.91 18.27 4.73
CA LEU A 127 -3.23 17.79 5.17
C LEU A 127 -3.71 18.52 6.44
N GLY A 128 -2.86 18.61 7.45
CA GLY A 128 -3.21 19.26 8.72
C GLY A 128 -3.56 20.74 8.55
N ASN A 129 -2.81 21.48 7.72
CA ASN A 129 -3.12 22.87 7.40
C ASN A 129 -4.43 23.01 6.60
N LEU A 130 -4.69 22.12 5.64
CA LEU A 130 -5.96 22.13 4.92
C LEU A 130 -7.14 22.00 5.87
N VAL A 131 -7.12 20.99 6.73
CA VAL A 131 -8.18 20.74 7.72
C VAL A 131 -8.31 21.90 8.70
N ASN A 132 -7.19 22.34 9.29
CA ASN A 132 -7.20 23.42 10.28
C ASN A 132 -7.71 24.74 9.69
N ARG A 133 -7.26 25.13 8.50
CA ARG A 133 -7.71 26.37 7.83
C ARG A 133 -9.19 26.29 7.47
N THR A 134 -9.66 25.17 6.92
CA THR A 134 -11.06 24.98 6.55
C THR A 134 -11.96 25.13 7.78
N ILE A 135 -11.64 24.42 8.87
CA ILE A 135 -12.43 24.49 10.11
C ILE A 135 -12.35 25.89 10.74
N SER A 136 -11.17 26.49 10.79
CA SER A 136 -11.00 27.84 11.37
C SER A 136 -11.75 28.90 10.59
N MET A 137 -11.76 28.83 9.27
CA MET A 137 -12.52 29.75 8.42
C MET A 137 -14.03 29.52 8.55
N SER A 138 -14.48 28.26 8.61
CA SER A 138 -15.87 27.94 8.86
C SER A 138 -16.35 28.52 10.20
N ASN A 139 -15.59 28.34 11.27
CA ASN A 139 -15.92 28.91 12.56
C ASN A 139 -15.91 30.44 12.55
N LYS A 140 -14.91 31.06 11.93
CA LYS A 140 -14.74 32.50 11.92
C LYS A 140 -15.82 33.26 11.13
N TYR A 141 -16.24 32.71 10.00
CA TYR A 141 -17.11 33.41 9.04
C TYR A 141 -18.55 32.91 9.05
N PHE A 142 -18.79 31.69 9.56
CA PHE A 142 -20.07 31.01 9.52
C PHE A 142 -20.51 30.40 10.87
N ASP A 143 -19.84 30.75 11.97
CA ASP A 143 -20.09 30.19 13.30
C ASP A 143 -20.08 28.64 13.33
N GLY A 144 -19.25 28.01 12.51
CA GLY A 144 -19.17 26.55 12.36
C GLY A 144 -20.33 25.91 11.60
N LEU A 145 -21.26 26.71 11.08
CA LEU A 145 -22.39 26.19 10.32
C LEU A 145 -22.01 26.02 8.84
N VAL A 146 -22.14 24.79 8.36
CA VAL A 146 -22.04 24.48 6.92
C VAL A 146 -23.44 24.40 6.35
N CYS A 147 -23.81 25.38 5.53
CA CYS A 147 -25.12 25.39 4.89
C CYS A 147 -25.00 25.74 3.40
N ASP A 148 -25.80 25.07 2.60
CA ASP A 148 -25.92 25.39 1.19
C ASP A 148 -26.71 26.72 1.03
N LYS A 149 -26.07 27.71 0.45
CA LYS A 149 -26.70 29.01 0.13
C LYS A 149 -27.28 29.05 -1.27
N GLY A 150 -27.21 27.95 -2.02
CA GLY A 150 -27.69 27.90 -3.41
C GLY A 150 -26.83 28.73 -4.38
N VAL A 151 -25.66 29.19 -3.98
CA VAL A 151 -24.71 29.89 -4.85
C VAL A 151 -23.68 28.90 -5.34
N ASN A 152 -23.45 28.85 -6.65
CA ASN A 152 -22.44 27.99 -7.26
C ASN A 152 -21.61 28.80 -8.23
N GLU A 153 -20.32 28.79 -8.02
CA GLU A 153 -19.32 29.44 -8.89
C GLU A 153 -18.54 28.36 -9.67
N PRO A 154 -17.91 28.70 -10.79
CA PRO A 154 -17.13 27.71 -11.57
C PRO A 154 -16.09 26.95 -10.75
N VAL A 155 -15.44 27.58 -9.76
CA VAL A 155 -14.47 26.97 -8.85
C VAL A 155 -15.11 25.87 -7.99
N ASP A 156 -16.39 26.00 -7.64
CA ASP A 156 -17.10 24.97 -6.87
C ASP A 156 -17.31 23.71 -7.70
N ASP A 157 -17.59 23.85 -8.99
CA ASP A 157 -17.73 22.72 -9.92
C ASP A 157 -16.41 22.01 -10.17
N GLU A 158 -15.31 22.78 -10.28
CA GLU A 158 -13.95 22.23 -10.36
C GLU A 158 -13.60 21.42 -9.11
N LEU A 159 -13.85 21.98 -7.92
CA LEU A 159 -13.61 21.28 -6.66
C LEU A 159 -14.47 20.01 -6.52
N LYS A 160 -15.75 20.10 -6.84
CA LYS A 160 -16.64 18.93 -6.85
C LYS A 160 -16.14 17.85 -7.79
N ALA A 161 -15.70 18.21 -9.00
CA ALA A 161 -15.16 17.28 -9.97
C ALA A 161 -13.89 16.56 -9.43
N VAL A 162 -12.98 17.30 -8.79
CA VAL A 162 -11.79 16.71 -8.15
C VAL A 162 -12.21 15.72 -7.05
N VAL A 163 -13.05 16.15 -6.12
CA VAL A 163 -13.48 15.31 -4.98
C VAL A 163 -14.19 14.05 -5.44
N THR A 164 -15.16 14.18 -6.36
CA THR A 164 -15.95 13.05 -6.83
C THR A 164 -15.15 12.06 -7.69
N SER A 165 -14.12 12.53 -8.41
CA SER A 165 -13.25 11.67 -9.20
C SER A 165 -12.11 11.00 -8.40
N THR A 166 -11.85 11.45 -7.18
CA THR A 166 -10.69 10.98 -6.41
C THR A 166 -10.76 9.47 -6.14
N VAL A 167 -11.91 8.96 -5.71
CA VAL A 167 -12.05 7.52 -5.39
C VAL A 167 -11.71 6.66 -6.59
N SER A 168 -12.32 6.91 -7.74
CA SER A 168 -12.07 6.12 -8.96
C SER A 168 -10.63 6.23 -9.46
N ARG A 169 -9.99 7.39 -9.27
CA ARG A 169 -8.57 7.57 -9.61
C ARG A 169 -7.65 6.77 -8.69
N VAL A 170 -7.93 6.77 -7.39
CA VAL A 170 -7.20 5.96 -6.41
C VAL A 170 -7.38 4.47 -6.71
N GLU A 171 -8.63 4.02 -6.92
CA GLU A 171 -8.93 2.62 -7.27
C GLU A 171 -8.14 2.17 -8.51
N ALA A 172 -8.15 2.96 -9.58
CA ALA A 172 -7.41 2.64 -10.80
C ALA A 172 -5.89 2.50 -10.55
N LYS A 173 -5.31 3.35 -9.70
CA LYS A 173 -3.89 3.24 -9.33
C LYS A 173 -3.61 2.01 -8.46
N MET A 174 -4.51 1.71 -7.53
CA MET A 174 -4.40 0.54 -6.66
C MET A 174 -4.54 -0.78 -7.45
N GLU A 175 -5.43 -0.85 -8.45
CA GLU A 175 -5.55 -2.02 -9.34
C GLU A 175 -4.25 -2.27 -10.13
N ASP A 176 -3.55 -1.21 -10.53
CA ASP A 176 -2.24 -1.29 -11.17
C ASP A 176 -1.08 -1.52 -10.16
N LEU A 177 -1.37 -1.66 -8.87
CA LEU A 177 -0.40 -1.79 -7.76
C LEU A 177 0.55 -0.58 -7.62
N ARG A 178 0.16 0.59 -8.12
CA ARG A 178 0.89 1.85 -8.04
C ARG A 178 0.54 2.60 -6.76
N VAL A 179 0.85 1.99 -5.61
CA VAL A 179 0.41 2.48 -4.30
C VAL A 179 0.90 3.89 -3.96
N ALA A 180 2.12 4.24 -4.34
CA ALA A 180 2.65 5.59 -4.09
C ALA A 180 1.98 6.67 -4.95
N ASP A 181 1.40 6.30 -6.09
CA ASP A 181 0.67 7.21 -6.97
C ASP A 181 -0.81 7.38 -6.58
N ALA A 182 -1.32 6.46 -5.75
CA ALA A 182 -2.71 6.44 -5.29
C ALA A 182 -2.93 7.39 -4.12
#